data_42f2e360677b5acedfa60b70dcdad7c5
#
_entry.id   42f2e360677b5acedfa60b70dcdad7c5
#
_cell.length_a   1.000
_cell.length_b   1.000
_cell.length_c   1.000
_cell.angle_alpha   90.00
_cell.angle_beta   90.00
_cell.angle_gamma   90.00
#
_symmetry.space_group_name_H-M   'P 1'
#
loop_
_entity.id
_entity.type
_entity.pdbx_description
1 polymer ?
#
loop_
_entity_poly.entity_id
_entity_poly.type
_entity_poly.pdbx_seq_one_letter_code
_entity_poly.pdbx_strand_id
1 'polypeptide(L)'
;MDRTDAATLQQPALAQEAQAAPNDAWSAALSQGLTTARSGQMPLVTLLDLAQQWAQEGQSEAAAQLYEAWLASTQSPQRPVALFNWGTMLGALRQHDKAEQAYREALALQPHFIQAHLNLGHQLEHLQQPEAALDCWRRVLELVDEQKADVELKLHALNNLARLLEQLRRYDESEAYMVQSLQTQPDQSKVIQHYVHIRQKQCEWPVYQPVGQVTHNQLLLGTSPLAMLSASDDPALQLLTARTFVHDRVRPMGPTLANAQRKPGRIRIGYLSGDLHMHAVGLLTVEMLELHDRERFEVFGFCWSTEDGTPL
;
A
#
# COMPACT_ATOMS: atom_id res chain seq x y z
N MET A 1 -53.18 -16.95 20.35
CA MET A 1 -53.59 -16.71 18.95
C MET A 1 -52.76 -15.51 18.52
N ASP A 2 -51.59 -15.78 18.01
CA ASP A 2 -51.25 -15.88 16.55
C ASP A 2 -51.18 -14.48 15.92
N ARG A 3 -50.10 -13.96 15.43
CA ARG A 3 -49.05 -14.40 14.50
C ARG A 3 -47.87 -13.43 14.48
N THR A 4 -46.73 -13.95 14.64
CA THR A 4 -45.45 -13.64 14.00
C THR A 4 -45.59 -12.99 12.61
N ASP A 5 -44.90 -11.85 12.43
CA ASP A 5 -44.38 -11.47 11.12
C ASP A 5 -42.94 -10.95 11.29
N ALA A 6 -42.04 -11.89 11.11
CA ALA A 6 -40.63 -11.60 10.93
C ALA A 6 -40.43 -11.09 9.49
N ALA A 7 -40.23 -9.80 9.34
CA ALA A 7 -39.81 -9.21 8.08
C ALA A 7 -38.35 -9.66 7.79
N THR A 8 -38.22 -10.68 6.96
CA THR A 8 -36.99 -11.13 6.37
C THR A 8 -36.39 -9.98 5.52
N LEU A 9 -35.36 -9.33 6.05
CA LEU A 9 -34.52 -8.43 5.26
C LEU A 9 -33.78 -9.29 4.22
N GLN A 10 -34.22 -9.21 2.98
CA GLN A 10 -33.46 -9.70 1.84
C GLN A 10 -32.12 -8.98 1.81
N GLN A 11 -31.07 -9.72 2.10
CA GLN A 11 -29.71 -9.31 1.75
C GLN A 11 -29.67 -9.06 0.23
N PRO A 12 -29.10 -7.94 -0.24
CA PRO A 12 -28.78 -7.85 -1.65
C PRO A 12 -27.78 -8.96 -1.96
N ALA A 13 -28.15 -9.81 -2.89
CA ALA A 13 -27.29 -10.85 -3.43
C ALA A 13 -25.95 -10.21 -3.82
N LEU A 14 -24.91 -10.57 -3.08
CA LEU A 14 -23.54 -10.41 -3.55
C LEU A 14 -23.52 -11.05 -4.94
N ALA A 15 -23.21 -10.25 -5.95
CA ALA A 15 -23.01 -10.75 -7.28
C ALA A 15 -22.00 -11.89 -7.16
N GLN A 16 -22.48 -13.11 -7.34
CA GLN A 16 -21.63 -14.24 -7.66
C GLN A 16 -20.90 -13.80 -8.92
N GLU A 17 -19.59 -13.57 -8.79
CA GLU A 17 -18.72 -13.51 -9.95
C GLU A 17 -19.02 -14.77 -10.76
N ALA A 18 -19.71 -14.56 -11.85
CA ALA A 18 -19.94 -15.59 -12.83
C ALA A 18 -18.55 -16.01 -13.29
N GLN A 19 -18.11 -17.18 -12.82
CA GLN A 19 -17.03 -17.91 -13.47
C GLN A 19 -17.51 -18.11 -14.91
N ALA A 20 -17.08 -17.20 -15.79
CA ALA A 20 -17.26 -17.36 -17.22
C ALA A 20 -16.65 -18.73 -17.57
N ALA A 21 -17.45 -19.60 -18.15
CA ALA A 21 -16.95 -20.84 -18.73
C ALA A 21 -15.76 -20.48 -19.62
N PRO A 22 -14.64 -21.24 -19.58
CA PRO A 22 -13.46 -20.91 -20.36
C PRO A 22 -13.89 -20.81 -21.83
N ASN A 23 -13.74 -19.63 -22.41
CA ASN A 23 -14.04 -19.41 -23.81
C ASN A 23 -13.06 -20.28 -24.59
N ASP A 24 -13.58 -21.11 -25.51
CA ASP A 24 -12.75 -22.06 -26.30
C ASP A 24 -11.55 -21.35 -26.96
N ALA A 25 -11.72 -20.10 -27.36
CA ALA A 25 -10.66 -19.25 -27.91
C ALA A 25 -9.55 -18.96 -26.88
N TRP A 26 -9.89 -18.71 -25.60
CA TRP A 26 -8.90 -18.49 -24.54
C TRP A 26 -8.12 -19.77 -24.24
N SER A 27 -8.80 -20.93 -24.13
CA SER A 27 -8.15 -22.21 -23.89
C SER A 27 -7.18 -22.57 -25.02
N ALA A 28 -7.53 -22.26 -26.25
CA ALA A 28 -6.64 -22.44 -27.40
C ALA A 28 -5.43 -21.50 -27.34
N ALA A 29 -5.63 -20.22 -27.04
CA ALA A 29 -4.56 -19.24 -26.92
C ALA A 29 -3.57 -19.59 -25.79
N LEU A 30 -4.08 -20.02 -24.64
CA LEU A 30 -3.29 -20.49 -23.50
C LEU A 30 -2.45 -21.70 -23.87
N SER A 31 -3.08 -22.72 -24.48
CA SER A 31 -2.40 -23.92 -24.90
C SER A 31 -1.30 -23.64 -25.93
N GLN A 32 -1.58 -22.79 -26.92
CA GLN A 32 -0.63 -22.39 -27.94
C GLN A 32 0.53 -21.60 -27.34
N GLY A 33 0.26 -20.61 -26.48
CA GLY A 33 1.26 -19.81 -25.80
C GLY A 33 2.22 -20.67 -24.97
N LEU A 34 1.68 -21.56 -24.12
CA LEU A 34 2.47 -22.47 -23.30
C LEU A 34 3.29 -23.47 -24.15
N THR A 35 2.73 -23.97 -25.24
CA THR A 35 3.44 -24.87 -26.15
C THR A 35 4.62 -24.15 -26.80
N THR A 36 4.41 -22.93 -27.28
CA THR A 36 5.48 -22.11 -27.89
C THR A 36 6.56 -21.75 -26.86
N ALA A 37 6.16 -21.40 -25.63
CA ALA A 37 7.13 -21.14 -24.54
C ALA A 37 8.00 -22.39 -24.26
N ARG A 38 7.37 -23.57 -24.16
CA ARG A 38 8.05 -24.85 -23.90
C ARG A 38 8.95 -25.32 -25.05
N SER A 39 8.74 -24.84 -26.27
CA SER A 39 9.62 -25.20 -27.41
C SER A 39 11.03 -24.58 -27.31
N GLY A 40 11.23 -23.61 -26.43
CA GLY A 40 12.47 -22.86 -26.30
C GLY A 40 12.73 -21.86 -27.43
N GLN A 41 11.78 -21.69 -28.35
CA GLN A 41 11.91 -20.81 -29.52
C GLN A 41 11.20 -19.45 -29.35
N MET A 42 10.43 -19.24 -28.26
CA MET A 42 9.76 -17.98 -28.01
C MET A 42 10.76 -16.88 -27.67
N PRO A 43 10.81 -15.78 -28.46
CA PRO A 43 11.66 -14.62 -28.11
C PRO A 43 11.18 -13.96 -26.81
N LEU A 44 12.12 -13.36 -26.04
CA LEU A 44 11.78 -12.66 -24.80
C LEU A 44 10.72 -11.57 -25.01
N VAL A 45 10.81 -10.78 -26.08
CA VAL A 45 9.84 -9.72 -26.39
C VAL A 45 8.44 -10.30 -26.51
N THR A 46 8.26 -11.39 -27.24
CA THR A 46 6.96 -12.08 -27.38
C THR A 46 6.45 -12.61 -26.05
N LEU A 47 7.35 -13.14 -25.19
CA LEU A 47 7.00 -13.57 -23.84
C LEU A 47 6.47 -12.41 -23.01
N LEU A 48 7.17 -11.26 -23.00
CA LEU A 48 6.80 -10.08 -22.23
C LEU A 48 5.45 -9.51 -22.70
N ASP A 49 5.26 -9.35 -24.01
CA ASP A 49 4.04 -8.80 -24.60
C ASP A 49 2.84 -9.70 -24.28
N LEU A 50 2.96 -11.00 -24.46
CA LEU A 50 1.89 -11.95 -24.23
C LEU A 50 1.53 -12.05 -22.74
N ALA A 51 2.53 -12.10 -21.87
CA ALA A 51 2.31 -12.13 -20.43
C ALA A 51 1.66 -10.83 -19.93
N GLN A 52 2.06 -9.67 -20.45
CA GLN A 52 1.44 -8.39 -20.13
C GLN A 52 0.00 -8.32 -20.61
N GLN A 53 -0.29 -8.80 -21.82
CA GLN A 53 -1.66 -8.88 -22.35
C GLN A 53 -2.53 -9.73 -21.43
N TRP A 54 -2.09 -10.95 -21.10
CA TRP A 54 -2.86 -11.85 -20.23
C TRP A 54 -3.11 -11.26 -18.84
N ALA A 55 -2.11 -10.57 -18.27
CA ALA A 55 -2.27 -9.88 -16.99
C ALA A 55 -3.32 -8.75 -17.07
N GLN A 56 -3.36 -7.97 -18.15
CA GLN A 56 -4.36 -6.94 -18.39
C GLN A 56 -5.79 -7.51 -18.57
N GLU A 57 -5.89 -8.71 -19.10
CA GLU A 57 -7.13 -9.45 -19.24
C GLU A 57 -7.56 -10.17 -17.94
N GLY A 58 -6.85 -9.93 -16.83
CA GLY A 58 -7.11 -10.54 -15.51
C GLY A 58 -6.61 -11.97 -15.36
N GLN A 59 -5.80 -12.46 -16.31
CA GLN A 59 -5.27 -13.82 -16.33
C GLN A 59 -3.82 -13.89 -15.80
N SER A 60 -3.57 -13.28 -14.65
CA SER A 60 -2.22 -13.15 -14.08
C SER A 60 -1.56 -14.49 -13.76
N GLU A 61 -2.34 -15.51 -13.36
CA GLU A 61 -1.83 -16.86 -13.09
C GLU A 61 -1.33 -17.56 -14.37
N ALA A 62 -2.07 -17.40 -15.47
CA ALA A 62 -1.65 -17.92 -16.78
C ALA A 62 -0.38 -17.21 -17.28
N ALA A 63 -0.27 -15.90 -17.07
CA ALA A 63 0.94 -15.15 -17.37
C ALA A 63 2.15 -15.65 -16.54
N ALA A 64 1.96 -15.97 -15.26
CA ALA A 64 3.01 -16.56 -14.44
C ALA A 64 3.44 -17.95 -14.94
N GLN A 65 2.48 -18.80 -15.36
CA GLN A 65 2.76 -20.09 -15.97
C GLN A 65 3.52 -19.98 -17.31
N LEU A 66 3.27 -18.92 -18.07
CA LEU A 66 3.99 -18.66 -19.32
C LEU A 66 5.47 -18.38 -19.07
N TYR A 67 5.79 -17.54 -18.07
CA TYR A 67 7.19 -17.31 -17.64
C TYR A 67 7.84 -18.61 -17.16
N GLU A 68 7.16 -19.40 -16.33
CA GLU A 68 7.68 -20.66 -15.81
C GLU A 68 8.01 -21.62 -16.95
N ALA A 69 7.09 -21.79 -17.92
CA ALA A 69 7.30 -22.64 -19.09
C ALA A 69 8.49 -22.18 -19.94
N TRP A 70 8.65 -20.88 -20.14
CA TRP A 70 9.78 -20.32 -20.90
C TRP A 70 11.10 -20.51 -20.17
N LEU A 71 11.13 -20.22 -18.87
CA LEU A 71 12.33 -20.35 -18.03
C LEU A 71 12.82 -21.81 -17.93
N ALA A 72 11.89 -22.78 -17.96
CA ALA A 72 12.21 -24.18 -17.94
C ALA A 72 12.82 -24.68 -19.27
N SER A 73 12.53 -24.00 -20.37
CA SER A 73 12.88 -24.46 -21.72
C SER A 73 14.07 -23.78 -22.37
N THR A 74 14.61 -22.69 -21.78
CA THR A 74 15.67 -21.90 -22.41
C THR A 74 16.84 -21.58 -21.47
N GLN A 75 18.03 -21.49 -22.04
CA GLN A 75 19.25 -20.99 -21.38
C GLN A 75 19.66 -19.62 -21.95
N SER A 76 18.72 -18.86 -22.45
CA SER A 76 18.96 -17.52 -23.00
C SER A 76 19.71 -16.62 -22.02
N PRO A 77 20.66 -15.79 -22.49
CA PRO A 77 21.31 -14.76 -21.65
C PRO A 77 20.30 -13.71 -21.12
N GLN A 78 19.09 -13.69 -21.64
CA GLN A 78 18.01 -12.79 -21.20
C GLN A 78 17.18 -13.36 -20.03
N ARG A 79 17.55 -14.53 -19.50
CA ARG A 79 16.88 -15.11 -18.31
C ARG A 79 16.73 -14.16 -17.13
N PRO A 80 17.72 -13.31 -16.77
CA PRO A 80 17.55 -12.39 -15.64
C PRO A 80 16.36 -11.46 -15.80
N VAL A 81 16.09 -10.99 -17.02
CA VAL A 81 14.93 -10.12 -17.30
C VAL A 81 13.62 -10.89 -17.17
N ALA A 82 13.57 -12.13 -17.69
CA ALA A 82 12.39 -12.99 -17.56
C ALA A 82 12.11 -13.34 -16.08
N LEU A 83 13.14 -13.72 -15.32
CA LEU A 83 13.06 -14.02 -13.89
C LEU A 83 12.57 -12.80 -13.08
N PHE A 84 13.08 -11.62 -13.39
CA PHE A 84 12.63 -10.37 -12.76
C PHE A 84 11.14 -10.12 -13.01
N ASN A 85 10.66 -10.22 -14.25
CA ASN A 85 9.25 -10.02 -14.58
C ASN A 85 8.36 -11.12 -13.99
N TRP A 86 8.83 -12.36 -13.99
CA TRP A 86 8.14 -13.46 -13.31
C TRP A 86 8.00 -13.21 -11.81
N GLY A 87 9.09 -12.78 -11.14
CA GLY A 87 9.06 -12.38 -9.74
C GLY A 87 8.07 -11.25 -9.45
N THR A 88 7.98 -10.27 -10.35
CA THR A 88 7.01 -9.18 -10.24
C THR A 88 5.57 -9.69 -10.34
N MET A 89 5.30 -10.60 -11.27
CA MET A 89 4.00 -11.24 -11.44
C MET A 89 3.62 -12.07 -10.21
N LEU A 90 4.55 -12.88 -9.70
CA LEU A 90 4.35 -13.70 -8.50
C LEU A 90 4.09 -12.85 -7.27
N GLY A 91 4.80 -11.72 -7.12
CA GLY A 91 4.57 -10.75 -6.04
C GLY A 91 3.17 -10.15 -6.10
N ALA A 92 2.67 -9.80 -7.29
CA ALA A 92 1.31 -9.32 -7.50
C ALA A 92 0.26 -10.39 -7.15
N LEU A 93 0.57 -11.66 -7.38
CA LEU A 93 -0.24 -12.82 -6.98
C LEU A 93 -0.08 -13.21 -5.50
N ARG A 94 0.66 -12.43 -4.71
CA ARG A 94 0.99 -12.69 -3.30
C ARG A 94 1.75 -14.00 -3.05
N GLN A 95 2.40 -14.56 -4.07
CA GLN A 95 3.27 -15.72 -3.95
C GLN A 95 4.70 -15.28 -3.60
N HIS A 96 4.86 -14.69 -2.40
CA HIS A 96 6.06 -13.98 -1.99
C HIS A 96 7.31 -14.87 -1.95
N ASP A 97 7.20 -16.14 -1.49
CA ASP A 97 8.31 -17.09 -1.46
C ASP A 97 8.86 -17.38 -2.86
N LYS A 98 7.95 -17.60 -3.84
CA LYS A 98 8.36 -17.85 -5.22
C LYS A 98 8.93 -16.61 -5.89
N ALA A 99 8.36 -15.43 -5.56
CA ALA A 99 8.87 -14.16 -6.06
C ALA A 99 10.29 -13.89 -5.54
N GLU A 100 10.54 -14.15 -4.25
CA GLU A 100 11.88 -14.09 -3.64
C GLU A 100 12.86 -14.98 -4.41
N GLN A 101 12.50 -16.25 -4.63
CA GLN A 101 13.34 -17.19 -5.36
C GLN A 101 13.67 -16.69 -6.77
N ALA A 102 12.66 -16.21 -7.51
CA ALA A 102 12.82 -15.69 -8.86
C ALA A 102 13.80 -14.49 -8.90
N TYR A 103 13.69 -13.55 -7.96
CA TYR A 103 14.62 -12.43 -7.87
C TYR A 103 16.03 -12.89 -7.48
N ARG A 104 16.18 -13.84 -6.56
CA ARG A 104 17.49 -14.39 -6.21
C ARG A 104 18.16 -15.10 -7.39
N GLU A 105 17.41 -15.85 -8.18
CA GLU A 105 17.93 -16.46 -9.41
C GLU A 105 18.32 -15.41 -10.45
N ALA A 106 17.52 -14.34 -10.60
CA ALA A 106 17.89 -13.22 -11.48
C ALA A 106 19.21 -12.58 -11.05
N LEU A 107 19.38 -12.35 -9.74
CA LEU A 107 20.57 -11.75 -9.16
C LEU A 107 21.79 -12.68 -9.19
N ALA A 108 21.61 -13.99 -9.14
CA ALA A 108 22.69 -14.95 -9.33
C ALA A 108 23.26 -14.88 -10.74
N LEU A 109 22.41 -14.59 -11.74
CA LEU A 109 22.86 -14.40 -13.13
C LEU A 109 23.33 -12.97 -13.42
N GLN A 110 22.76 -11.98 -12.77
CA GLN A 110 23.08 -10.55 -12.93
C GLN A 110 23.15 -9.84 -11.57
N PRO A 111 24.28 -9.90 -10.85
CA PRO A 111 24.40 -9.37 -9.48
C PRO A 111 24.18 -7.86 -9.33
N HIS A 112 24.30 -7.11 -10.42
CA HIS A 112 24.14 -5.65 -10.44
C HIS A 112 22.77 -5.19 -10.96
N PHE A 113 21.76 -6.06 -10.94
CA PHE A 113 20.40 -5.75 -11.39
C PHE A 113 19.65 -4.97 -10.32
N ILE A 114 19.73 -3.63 -10.36
CA ILE A 114 19.24 -2.72 -9.32
C ILE A 114 17.75 -2.96 -9.01
N GLN A 115 16.89 -3.05 -10.04
CA GLN A 115 15.45 -3.25 -9.87
C GLN A 115 15.13 -4.59 -9.20
N ALA A 116 15.93 -5.62 -9.45
CA ALA A 116 15.75 -6.93 -8.80
C ALA A 116 16.08 -6.86 -7.29
N HIS A 117 17.15 -6.15 -6.91
CA HIS A 117 17.44 -5.88 -5.50
C HIS A 117 16.32 -5.09 -4.83
N LEU A 118 15.79 -4.05 -5.50
CA LEU A 118 14.72 -3.22 -4.97
C LEU A 118 13.45 -4.06 -4.68
N ASN A 119 13.04 -4.88 -5.67
CA ASN A 119 11.85 -5.71 -5.56
C ASN A 119 12.03 -6.90 -4.60
N LEU A 120 13.24 -7.48 -4.56
CA LEU A 120 13.58 -8.51 -3.56
C LEU A 120 13.40 -7.98 -2.14
N GLY A 121 13.84 -6.75 -1.86
CA GLY A 121 13.63 -6.11 -0.57
C GLY A 121 12.15 -6.03 -0.18
N HIS A 122 11.26 -5.72 -1.12
CA HIS A 122 9.81 -5.73 -0.85
C HIS A 122 9.28 -7.13 -0.54
N GLN A 123 9.73 -8.17 -1.26
CA GLN A 123 9.28 -9.53 -0.96
C GLN A 123 9.76 -9.99 0.41
N LEU A 124 11.02 -9.70 0.76
CA LEU A 124 11.59 -10.03 2.06
C LEU A 124 10.87 -9.33 3.22
N GLU A 125 10.43 -8.09 3.02
CA GLU A 125 9.57 -7.40 3.99
C GLU A 125 8.24 -8.13 4.18
N HIS A 126 7.56 -8.52 3.10
CA HIS A 126 6.32 -9.31 3.19
C HIS A 126 6.53 -10.67 3.88
N LEU A 127 7.70 -11.27 3.72
CA LEU A 127 8.10 -12.53 4.37
C LEU A 127 8.60 -12.34 5.81
N GLN A 128 8.43 -11.14 6.37
CA GLN A 128 8.88 -10.80 7.74
C GLN A 128 10.39 -10.99 7.96
N GLN A 129 11.19 -10.70 6.93
CA GLN A 129 12.65 -10.71 6.96
C GLN A 129 13.21 -9.28 6.83
N PRO A 130 12.98 -8.39 7.83
CA PRO A 130 13.26 -6.98 7.70
C PRO A 130 14.74 -6.65 7.50
N GLU A 131 15.66 -7.33 8.19
CA GLU A 131 17.10 -7.06 8.03
C GLU A 131 17.59 -7.39 6.62
N ALA A 132 17.14 -8.51 6.05
CA ALA A 132 17.48 -8.87 4.68
C ALA A 132 16.89 -7.87 3.66
N ALA A 133 15.69 -7.32 3.92
CA ALA A 133 15.10 -6.27 3.10
C ALA A 133 15.95 -4.99 3.15
N LEU A 134 16.38 -4.57 4.36
CA LEU A 134 17.26 -3.41 4.53
C LEU A 134 18.58 -3.59 3.75
N ASP A 135 19.18 -4.79 3.81
CA ASP A 135 20.42 -5.07 3.09
C ASP A 135 20.24 -4.99 1.57
N CYS A 136 19.12 -5.49 1.04
CA CYS A 136 18.79 -5.35 -0.37
C CYS A 136 18.71 -3.87 -0.80
N TRP A 137 18.03 -3.02 -0.03
CA TRP A 137 17.92 -1.60 -0.38
C TRP A 137 19.20 -0.81 -0.14
N ARG A 138 20.04 -1.18 0.83
CA ARG A 138 21.41 -0.64 0.96
C ARG A 138 22.24 -0.98 -0.28
N ARG A 139 22.14 -2.23 -0.76
CA ARG A 139 22.83 -2.62 -2.00
C ARG A 139 22.35 -1.83 -3.22
N VAL A 140 21.06 -1.48 -3.28
CA VAL A 140 20.53 -0.55 -4.31
C VAL A 140 21.27 0.79 -4.29
N LEU A 141 21.47 1.39 -3.10
CA LEU A 141 22.17 2.68 -2.99
C LEU A 141 23.62 2.60 -3.51
N GLU A 142 24.33 1.54 -3.14
CA GLU A 142 25.71 1.31 -3.64
C GLU A 142 25.73 1.21 -5.18
N LEU A 143 24.85 0.38 -5.75
CA LEU A 143 24.77 0.15 -7.18
C LEU A 143 24.34 1.39 -7.97
N VAL A 144 23.43 2.19 -7.43
CA VAL A 144 22.99 3.45 -8.06
C VAL A 144 24.16 4.42 -8.18
N ASP A 145 24.96 4.56 -7.14
CA ASP A 145 26.12 5.44 -7.13
C ASP A 145 27.22 4.91 -8.06
N GLU A 146 27.49 3.59 -8.08
CA GLU A 146 28.45 2.93 -8.98
C GLU A 146 28.09 3.10 -10.46
N GLN A 147 26.81 2.89 -10.81
CA GLN A 147 26.32 2.88 -12.20
C GLN A 147 25.86 4.25 -12.69
N LYS A 148 25.82 5.28 -11.81
CA LYS A 148 25.18 6.58 -12.08
C LYS A 148 23.74 6.40 -12.60
N ALA A 149 23.03 5.47 -11.97
CA ALA A 149 21.67 5.12 -12.36
C ALA A 149 20.68 6.23 -11.98
N ASP A 150 19.40 6.01 -12.33
CA ASP A 150 18.33 6.98 -12.14
C ASP A 150 18.15 7.35 -10.65
N VAL A 151 18.00 8.66 -10.42
CA VAL A 151 17.71 9.24 -9.10
C VAL A 151 16.42 8.66 -8.48
N GLU A 152 15.45 8.27 -9.30
CA GLU A 152 14.21 7.65 -8.79
C GLU A 152 14.49 6.34 -8.06
N LEU A 153 15.39 5.50 -8.56
CA LEU A 153 15.78 4.25 -7.88
C LEU A 153 16.45 4.51 -6.54
N LYS A 154 17.29 5.56 -6.48
CA LYS A 154 17.90 6.00 -5.21
C LYS A 154 16.85 6.44 -4.21
N LEU A 155 15.89 7.27 -4.63
CA LEU A 155 14.81 7.76 -3.78
C LEU A 155 13.92 6.61 -3.28
N HIS A 156 13.59 5.64 -4.14
CA HIS A 156 12.83 4.46 -3.73
C HIS A 156 13.56 3.69 -2.62
N ALA A 157 14.87 3.44 -2.78
CA ALA A 157 15.65 2.74 -1.77
C ALA A 157 15.73 3.53 -0.46
N LEU A 158 16.05 4.83 -0.50
CA LEU A 158 16.11 5.70 0.67
C LEU A 158 14.79 5.74 1.43
N ASN A 159 13.67 5.89 0.72
CA ASN A 159 12.36 5.99 1.33
C ASN A 159 11.89 4.65 1.93
N ASN A 160 12.24 3.52 1.31
CA ASN A 160 11.96 2.19 1.87
C ASN A 160 12.78 1.90 3.12
N LEU A 161 14.08 2.23 3.10
CA LEU A 161 14.96 2.13 4.26
C LEU A 161 14.42 2.96 5.42
N ALA A 162 14.12 4.23 5.17
CA ALA A 162 13.59 5.14 6.19
C ALA A 162 12.30 4.61 6.79
N ARG A 163 11.34 4.20 5.97
CA ARG A 163 10.04 3.67 6.41
C ARG A 163 10.17 2.39 7.23
N LEU A 164 10.96 1.42 6.77
CA LEU A 164 11.11 0.16 7.50
C LEU A 164 11.87 0.35 8.82
N LEU A 165 12.90 1.18 8.84
CA LEU A 165 13.64 1.53 10.06
C LEU A 165 12.75 2.27 11.07
N GLU A 166 11.85 3.15 10.62
CA GLU A 166 10.83 3.78 11.49
C GLU A 166 9.92 2.73 12.12
N GLN A 167 9.43 1.75 11.37
CA GLN A 167 8.60 0.65 11.88
C GLN A 167 9.36 -0.22 12.90
N LEU A 168 10.65 -0.43 12.67
CA LEU A 168 11.56 -1.14 13.60
C LEU A 168 12.00 -0.29 14.79
N ARG A 169 11.51 0.97 14.90
CA ARG A 169 11.89 1.94 15.94
C ARG A 169 13.37 2.31 15.97
N ARG A 170 14.08 2.13 14.87
CA ARG A 170 15.48 2.54 14.66
C ARG A 170 15.48 3.97 14.10
N TYR A 171 15.05 4.92 14.94
CA TYR A 171 14.71 6.27 14.50
C TYR A 171 15.92 7.05 13.99
N ASP A 172 17.08 6.94 14.63
CA ASP A 172 18.32 7.65 14.21
C ASP A 172 18.72 7.27 12.79
N GLU A 173 18.68 5.97 12.47
CA GLU A 173 19.00 5.47 11.15
C GLU A 173 17.93 5.88 10.12
N SER A 174 16.65 5.83 10.51
CA SER A 174 15.54 6.27 9.68
C SER A 174 15.68 7.75 9.31
N GLU A 175 15.97 8.61 10.30
CA GLU A 175 16.19 10.03 10.09
C GLU A 175 17.34 10.28 9.11
N ALA A 176 18.46 9.55 9.26
CA ALA A 176 19.60 9.70 8.37
C ALA A 176 19.27 9.42 6.90
N TYR A 177 18.42 8.41 6.63
CA TYR A 177 17.96 8.12 5.26
C TYR A 177 16.93 9.14 4.77
N MET A 178 16.04 9.65 5.63
CA MET A 178 15.12 10.73 5.27
C MET A 178 15.87 12.01 4.90
N VAL A 179 16.92 12.36 5.64
CA VAL A 179 17.80 13.52 5.33
C VAL A 179 18.41 13.36 3.95
N GLN A 180 18.98 12.19 3.62
CA GLN A 180 19.54 11.92 2.30
C GLN A 180 18.48 12.01 1.20
N SER A 181 17.28 11.48 1.45
CA SER A 181 16.16 11.55 0.51
C SER A 181 15.75 13.00 0.24
N LEU A 182 15.57 13.82 1.28
CA LEU A 182 15.19 15.23 1.18
C LEU A 182 16.30 16.10 0.57
N GLN A 183 17.58 15.75 0.77
CA GLN A 183 18.70 16.39 0.07
C GLN A 183 18.74 16.06 -1.42
N THR A 184 18.32 14.85 -1.78
CA THR A 184 18.24 14.40 -3.17
C THR A 184 17.06 15.02 -3.89
N GLN A 185 15.88 15.01 -3.26
CA GLN A 185 14.65 15.62 -3.76
C GLN A 185 13.89 16.29 -2.63
N PRO A 186 13.86 17.63 -2.57
CA PRO A 186 13.24 18.38 -1.48
C PRO A 186 11.71 18.30 -1.42
N ASP A 187 11.06 18.16 -2.58
CA ASP A 187 9.60 18.18 -2.69
C ASP A 187 8.98 16.78 -2.48
N GLN A 188 9.03 16.31 -1.23
CA GLN A 188 8.49 15.01 -0.82
C GLN A 188 7.63 15.17 0.45
N SER A 189 6.39 15.59 0.31
CA SER A 189 5.49 15.89 1.44
C SER A 189 5.37 14.75 2.46
N LYS A 190 5.35 13.50 2.00
CA LYS A 190 5.30 12.32 2.88
C LYS A 190 6.59 12.16 3.71
N VAL A 191 7.74 12.31 3.09
CA VAL A 191 9.03 12.20 3.78
C VAL A 191 9.19 13.32 4.80
N ILE A 192 8.80 14.56 4.45
CA ILE A 192 8.77 15.71 5.36
C ILE A 192 7.91 15.40 6.58
N GLN A 193 6.70 14.86 6.38
CA GLN A 193 5.80 14.51 7.47
C GLN A 193 6.42 13.49 8.44
N HIS A 194 7.03 12.44 7.90
CA HIS A 194 7.68 11.41 8.71
C HIS A 194 8.96 11.93 9.40
N TYR A 195 9.75 12.75 8.71
CA TYR A 195 10.93 13.40 9.30
C TYR A 195 10.57 14.22 10.54
N VAL A 196 9.58 15.13 10.42
CA VAL A 196 9.09 15.92 11.56
C VAL A 196 8.59 15.03 12.70
N HIS A 197 7.82 13.99 12.36
CA HIS A 197 7.27 13.05 13.33
C HIS A 197 8.36 12.29 14.12
N ILE A 198 9.40 11.82 13.42
CA ILE A 198 10.52 11.10 14.06
C ILE A 198 11.28 12.04 15.00
N ARG A 199 11.58 13.26 14.58
CA ARG A 199 12.26 14.23 15.44
C ARG A 199 11.47 14.56 16.70
N GLN A 200 10.14 14.68 16.60
CA GLN A 200 9.28 14.83 17.78
C GLN A 200 9.36 13.60 18.70
N LYS A 201 9.33 12.40 18.14
CA LYS A 201 9.44 11.15 18.92
C LYS A 201 10.78 11.00 19.65
N GLN A 202 11.84 11.46 19.04
CA GLN A 202 13.19 11.43 19.59
C GLN A 202 13.49 12.61 20.54
N CYS A 203 12.55 13.56 20.65
CA CYS A 203 12.79 14.85 21.34
C CYS A 203 13.98 15.63 20.77
N GLU A 204 14.21 15.52 19.47
CA GLU A 204 15.26 16.24 18.74
C GLU A 204 14.85 17.66 18.44
N TRP A 205 15.47 18.62 19.14
CA TRP A 205 15.15 20.04 19.03
C TRP A 205 16.28 20.84 18.35
N PRO A 206 15.96 21.78 17.44
CA PRO A 206 14.60 22.16 17.00
C PRO A 206 14.01 21.11 16.04
N VAL A 207 12.72 20.77 16.22
CA VAL A 207 12.00 19.80 15.37
C VAL A 207 12.04 20.20 13.90
N TYR A 208 11.91 21.49 13.61
CA TYR A 208 11.90 22.04 12.25
C TYR A 208 13.30 22.45 11.76
N GLN A 209 14.29 21.59 11.99
CA GLN A 209 15.65 21.79 11.49
C GLN A 209 15.67 21.70 9.96
N PRO A 210 16.03 22.77 9.23
CA PRO A 210 16.11 22.72 7.77
C PRO A 210 17.05 21.63 7.26
N VAL A 211 16.68 20.99 6.13
CA VAL A 211 17.45 19.91 5.52
C VAL A 211 17.70 20.23 4.04
N GLY A 212 18.95 20.47 3.67
CA GLY A 212 19.30 20.83 2.30
C GLY A 212 18.53 22.07 1.83
N GLN A 213 17.66 21.89 0.84
CA GLN A 213 16.79 22.97 0.32
C GLN A 213 15.42 23.02 1.03
N VAL A 214 15.11 22.06 1.90
CA VAL A 214 13.85 22.07 2.65
C VAL A 214 13.93 23.06 3.80
N THR A 215 13.12 24.10 3.72
CA THR A 215 13.09 25.20 4.67
C THR A 215 12.29 24.87 5.93
N HIS A 216 12.52 25.63 7.00
CA HIS A 216 11.71 25.58 8.22
C HIS A 216 10.20 25.65 7.92
N ASN A 217 9.79 26.57 7.04
CA ASN A 217 8.37 26.71 6.71
C ASN A 217 7.78 25.51 5.97
N GLN A 218 8.55 24.86 5.10
CA GLN A 218 8.10 23.63 4.43
C GLN A 218 7.96 22.49 5.43
N LEU A 219 8.86 22.36 6.39
CA LEU A 219 8.74 21.38 7.47
C LEU A 219 7.50 21.65 8.34
N LEU A 220 7.28 22.92 8.71
CA LEU A 220 6.12 23.33 9.49
C LEU A 220 4.80 23.02 8.77
N LEU A 221 4.67 23.40 7.50
CA LEU A 221 3.47 23.17 6.69
C LEU A 221 3.26 21.69 6.34
N GLY A 222 4.34 20.92 6.21
CA GLY A 222 4.31 19.49 5.98
C GLY A 222 4.00 18.66 7.24
N THR A 223 3.96 19.30 8.42
CA THR A 223 3.61 18.61 9.66
C THR A 223 2.17 18.10 9.62
N SER A 224 1.94 16.85 10.06
CA SER A 224 0.58 16.33 10.14
C SER A 224 -0.27 17.10 11.18
N PRO A 225 -1.60 17.21 10.99
CA PRO A 225 -2.45 17.89 11.96
C PRO A 225 -2.30 17.37 13.39
N LEU A 226 -2.19 16.04 13.55
CA LEU A 226 -2.01 15.43 14.87
C LEU A 226 -0.65 15.79 15.50
N ALA A 227 0.42 15.76 14.70
CA ALA A 227 1.75 16.17 15.15
C ALA A 227 1.80 17.68 15.50
N MET A 228 1.05 18.53 14.78
CA MET A 228 0.96 19.95 15.08
C MET A 228 0.26 20.22 16.40
N LEU A 229 -0.76 19.45 16.80
CA LEU A 229 -1.41 19.58 18.09
C LEU A 229 -0.45 19.39 19.27
N SER A 230 0.57 18.54 19.11
CA SER A 230 1.59 18.34 20.13
C SER A 230 2.78 19.32 20.04
N ALA A 231 2.93 20.00 18.89
CA ALA A 231 4.08 20.90 18.62
C ALA A 231 3.79 22.36 18.92
N SER A 232 2.54 22.80 18.85
CA SER A 232 2.18 24.23 18.99
C SER A 232 0.77 24.38 19.57
N ASP A 233 0.62 25.35 20.44
CA ASP A 233 -0.66 25.83 20.99
C ASP A 233 -1.29 26.95 20.14
N ASP A 234 -0.62 27.38 19.04
CA ASP A 234 -1.15 28.39 18.13
C ASP A 234 -2.27 27.79 17.25
N PRO A 235 -3.53 28.22 17.45
CA PRO A 235 -4.66 27.72 16.68
C PRO A 235 -4.60 28.07 15.20
N ALA A 236 -3.90 29.13 14.81
CA ALA A 236 -3.73 29.50 13.41
C ALA A 236 -2.81 28.52 12.68
N LEU A 237 -1.72 28.09 13.31
CA LEU A 237 -0.83 27.06 12.76
C LEU A 237 -1.54 25.69 12.69
N GLN A 238 -2.28 25.31 13.73
CA GLN A 238 -3.05 24.08 13.75
C GLN A 238 -4.09 24.06 12.62
N LEU A 239 -4.82 25.16 12.41
CA LEU A 239 -5.78 25.29 11.32
C LEU A 239 -5.09 25.26 9.94
N LEU A 240 -3.96 25.92 9.80
CA LEU A 240 -3.21 25.98 8.54
C LEU A 240 -2.75 24.57 8.11
N THR A 241 -2.12 23.83 9.02
CA THR A 241 -1.66 22.46 8.73
C THR A 241 -2.83 21.51 8.44
N ALA A 242 -3.94 21.64 9.17
CA ALA A 242 -5.15 20.86 8.91
C ALA A 242 -5.74 21.15 7.52
N ARG A 243 -5.79 22.42 7.11
CA ARG A 243 -6.26 22.81 5.76
C ARG A 243 -5.35 22.29 4.65
N THR A 244 -4.03 22.40 4.83
CA THR A 244 -3.05 21.87 3.88
C THR A 244 -3.22 20.37 3.74
N PHE A 245 -3.32 19.65 4.86
CA PHE A 245 -3.52 18.20 4.85
C PHE A 245 -4.80 17.79 4.13
N VAL A 246 -5.91 18.48 4.41
CA VAL A 246 -7.19 18.20 3.74
C VAL A 246 -7.11 18.48 2.25
N HIS A 247 -6.51 19.62 1.85
CA HIS A 247 -6.33 19.97 0.44
C HIS A 247 -5.54 18.90 -0.33
N ASP A 248 -4.49 18.36 0.27
CA ASP A 248 -3.59 17.41 -0.39
C ASP A 248 -4.11 15.97 -0.39
N ARG A 249 -4.93 15.62 0.60
CA ARG A 249 -5.32 14.22 0.86
C ARG A 249 -6.79 13.92 0.62
N VAL A 250 -7.66 14.90 0.75
CA VAL A 250 -9.11 14.71 0.63
C VAL A 250 -9.59 15.21 -0.72
N ARG A 251 -10.03 14.28 -1.56
CA ARG A 251 -10.65 14.67 -2.83
C ARG A 251 -11.96 15.41 -2.55
N PRO A 252 -12.20 16.59 -3.15
CA PRO A 252 -13.48 17.26 -3.03
C PRO A 252 -14.58 16.32 -3.51
N MET A 253 -15.50 15.98 -2.62
CA MET A 253 -16.73 15.31 -3.01
C MET A 253 -17.76 16.39 -3.37
N GLY A 254 -18.42 16.23 -4.50
CA GLY A 254 -19.50 17.13 -4.89
C GLY A 254 -20.64 17.13 -3.84
N PRO A 255 -21.54 18.12 -3.88
CA PRO A 255 -22.63 18.25 -2.91
C PRO A 255 -23.59 17.06 -3.03
N THR A 256 -23.35 16.01 -2.24
CA THR A 256 -24.10 14.76 -2.30
C THR A 256 -25.46 14.85 -1.60
N LEU A 257 -25.66 15.82 -0.67
CA LEU A 257 -26.85 15.86 0.18
C LEU A 257 -27.41 17.27 0.43
N ALA A 258 -27.05 18.27 -0.41
CA ALA A 258 -27.50 19.65 -0.22
C ALA A 258 -29.04 19.86 -0.13
N ASN A 259 -29.84 18.87 -0.59
CA ASN A 259 -31.29 18.94 -0.64
C ASN A 259 -31.99 17.82 0.14
N ALA A 260 -31.31 17.13 1.07
CA ALA A 260 -31.96 16.14 1.90
C ALA A 260 -32.97 16.83 2.83
N GLN A 261 -34.25 16.76 2.50
CA GLN A 261 -35.29 17.25 3.35
C GLN A 261 -35.35 16.42 4.66
N ARG A 262 -35.29 17.12 5.77
CA ARG A 262 -35.47 16.47 7.09
C ARG A 262 -36.86 15.85 7.16
N LYS A 263 -36.93 14.53 7.23
CA LYS A 263 -38.20 13.84 7.46
C LYS A 263 -38.66 14.10 8.89
N PRO A 264 -39.97 14.36 9.12
CA PRO A 264 -40.53 14.43 10.47
C PRO A 264 -40.35 13.07 11.16
N GLY A 265 -40.14 13.09 12.47
CA GLY A 265 -39.95 11.89 13.28
C GLY A 265 -38.73 11.97 14.18
N ARG A 266 -38.27 10.82 14.64
CA ARG A 266 -37.07 10.73 15.49
C ARG A 266 -35.85 11.32 14.81
N ILE A 267 -34.99 11.94 15.61
CA ILE A 267 -33.70 12.45 15.11
C ILE A 267 -32.79 11.26 14.83
N ARG A 268 -32.27 11.17 13.62
CA ARG A 268 -31.29 10.13 13.24
C ARG A 268 -29.87 10.56 13.58
N ILE A 269 -29.20 9.74 14.40
CA ILE A 269 -27.82 9.95 14.82
C ILE A 269 -26.99 8.81 14.22
N GLY A 270 -25.92 9.16 13.46
CA GLY A 270 -24.96 8.22 12.94
C GLY A 270 -23.64 8.29 13.71
N TYR A 271 -23.18 7.18 14.26
CA TYR A 271 -21.84 7.04 14.84
C TYR A 271 -20.95 6.33 13.82
N LEU A 272 -19.87 7.00 13.41
CA LEU A 272 -18.92 6.50 12.44
C LEU A 272 -17.59 6.21 13.15
N SER A 273 -17.18 4.95 13.17
CA SER A 273 -15.88 4.56 13.77
C SER A 273 -15.39 3.25 13.16
N GLY A 274 -14.07 3.12 13.01
CA GLY A 274 -13.41 1.85 12.73
C GLY A 274 -13.23 0.96 13.96
N ASP A 275 -13.62 1.44 15.15
CA ASP A 275 -13.28 0.83 16.44
C ASP A 275 -14.53 0.40 17.24
N LEU A 276 -15.69 0.21 16.58
CA LEU A 276 -16.91 -0.33 17.21
C LEU A 276 -16.81 -1.87 17.32
N HIS A 277 -15.79 -2.34 17.99
CA HIS A 277 -15.48 -3.75 18.26
C HIS A 277 -14.74 -3.85 19.60
N MET A 278 -14.09 -4.99 19.94
CA MET A 278 -13.28 -5.18 21.16
C MET A 278 -12.05 -4.26 21.17
N HIS A 279 -12.32 -2.97 21.19
CA HIS A 279 -11.35 -1.87 21.25
C HIS A 279 -11.75 -0.89 22.35
N ALA A 280 -10.80 -0.10 22.86
CA ALA A 280 -11.08 0.88 23.92
C ALA A 280 -12.24 1.83 23.57
N VAL A 281 -12.34 2.29 22.34
CA VAL A 281 -13.44 3.15 21.85
C VAL A 281 -14.78 2.41 21.91
N GLY A 282 -14.84 1.16 21.41
CA GLY A 282 -16.05 0.33 21.47
C GLY A 282 -16.52 0.16 22.91
N LEU A 283 -15.63 -0.28 23.81
CA LEU A 283 -15.93 -0.50 25.22
C LEU A 283 -16.41 0.77 25.95
N LEU A 284 -15.77 1.92 25.67
CA LEU A 284 -16.13 3.20 26.31
C LEU A 284 -17.43 3.81 25.77
N THR A 285 -17.86 3.43 24.56
CA THR A 285 -19.06 4.02 23.91
C THR A 285 -20.31 3.17 24.05
N VAL A 286 -20.22 1.90 24.47
CA VAL A 286 -21.36 0.97 24.58
C VAL A 286 -22.49 1.59 25.44
N GLU A 287 -22.19 1.98 26.67
CA GLU A 287 -23.20 2.54 27.58
C GLU A 287 -23.83 3.82 27.00
N MET A 288 -23.05 4.70 26.37
CA MET A 288 -23.56 5.89 25.69
C MET A 288 -24.55 5.50 24.59
N LEU A 289 -24.27 4.46 23.81
CA LEU A 289 -25.13 3.98 22.74
C LEU A 289 -26.43 3.34 23.30
N GLU A 290 -26.36 2.65 24.44
CA GLU A 290 -27.50 2.02 25.10
C GLU A 290 -28.40 3.03 25.75
N LEU A 291 -27.87 4.09 26.37
CA LEU A 291 -28.62 5.13 27.10
C LEU A 291 -29.36 6.13 26.21
N HIS A 292 -29.26 6.04 24.88
CA HIS A 292 -30.00 6.91 23.99
C HIS A 292 -31.52 6.71 24.15
N ASP A 293 -32.25 7.81 24.33
CA ASP A 293 -33.70 7.83 24.32
C ASP A 293 -34.22 7.40 22.93
N ARG A 294 -34.67 6.16 22.83
CA ARG A 294 -35.15 5.55 21.59
C ARG A 294 -36.49 6.09 21.09
N GLU A 295 -37.21 6.84 21.92
CA GLU A 295 -38.43 7.53 21.49
C GLU A 295 -38.09 8.81 20.70
N ARG A 296 -36.99 9.46 21.05
CA ARG A 296 -36.54 10.71 20.43
C ARG A 296 -35.48 10.49 19.32
N PHE A 297 -34.67 9.46 19.47
CA PHE A 297 -33.50 9.20 18.57
C PHE A 297 -33.57 7.83 17.93
N GLU A 298 -33.15 7.80 16.66
CA GLU A 298 -32.87 6.59 15.91
C GLU A 298 -31.37 6.54 15.69
N VAL A 299 -30.67 5.55 16.29
CA VAL A 299 -29.22 5.48 16.36
C VAL A 299 -28.70 4.43 15.39
N PHE A 300 -27.70 4.80 14.60
CA PHE A 300 -27.03 3.97 13.62
C PHE A 300 -25.54 3.92 13.93
N GLY A 301 -24.94 2.72 13.93
CA GLY A 301 -23.49 2.51 13.96
C GLY A 301 -22.96 2.21 12.55
N PHE A 302 -21.97 2.94 12.10
CA PHE A 302 -21.23 2.67 10.86
C PHE A 302 -19.82 2.28 11.23
N CYS A 303 -19.51 0.98 11.16
CA CYS A 303 -18.19 0.44 11.43
C CYS A 303 -17.57 -0.08 10.13
N TRP A 304 -16.28 0.21 9.92
CA TRP A 304 -15.51 -0.28 8.78
C TRP A 304 -14.34 -1.18 9.19
N SER A 305 -14.31 -1.62 10.45
CA SER A 305 -13.38 -2.68 10.88
C SER A 305 -13.77 -4.03 10.26
N THR A 306 -12.80 -4.91 10.11
CA THR A 306 -13.08 -6.31 9.81
C THR A 306 -13.77 -6.96 11.00
N GLU A 307 -14.73 -7.84 10.75
CA GLU A 307 -15.36 -8.64 11.80
C GLU A 307 -14.31 -9.50 12.51
N ASP A 308 -14.22 -9.33 13.82
CA ASP A 308 -13.27 -10.05 14.68
C ASP A 308 -13.91 -11.25 15.40
N GLY A 309 -15.21 -11.52 15.11
CA GLY A 309 -15.97 -12.61 15.70
C GLY A 309 -16.37 -12.38 17.16
N THR A 310 -16.17 -11.18 17.69
CA THR A 310 -16.59 -10.84 19.05
C THR A 310 -18.05 -10.42 19.12
N PRO A 311 -18.73 -10.57 20.29
CA PRO A 311 -20.16 -10.27 20.44
C PRO A 311 -20.48 -8.77 20.61
N LEU A 312 -19.54 -7.86 20.37
CA LEU A 312 -19.73 -6.42 20.46
C LEU A 312 -20.33 -5.84 19.19
#